data_21daafe96e919ed07c814b7df64dc17f
#
_entry.id   21daafe96e919ed07c814b7df64dc17f
#
_cell.length_a   1.000
_cell.length_b   1.000
_cell.length_c   1.000
_cell.angle_alpha   90.00
_cell.angle_beta   90.00
_cell.angle_gamma   90.00
#
_symmetry.space_group_name_H-M   'P 1'
#
loop_
_entity.id
_entity.type
_entity.pdbx_description
1 polymer ?
#
loop_
_entity_poly.entity_id
_entity_poly.type
_entity_poly.pdbx_seq_one_letter_code
_entity_poly.pdbx_strand_id
1 'polypeptide(L)'
;MQATDRRRFTAPEGSQPLNYRSIPSTSSSSNSSTSTSGREDKRSPDQVRPIFLQPGLVTEAAGSAYIEAGKTKLICAVYGPKPTALSTAFNPKAKLNVEVKFSPFSSGVRRFVPGKDTEASTLAATLHQSLLPSIILENLPKSQIDLFVTILESDGWDGDVSMATTAASVALAEAGIQLYGLTIGLCAASHPAFPSTSPLLDPTRTEAAASSSFFSIALMPALGSVTNLRLTGTINPTALDVVLEKCLEVSKGLHGVARQALLQNAEKVEREP
;
A
#
# COMPACT_ATOMS: atom_id res chain seq x y z
N MET A 1 -21.91 4.58 -47.12
CA MET A 1 -20.50 4.19 -46.89
C MET A 1 -20.15 4.59 -45.47
N GLN A 2 -20.07 3.65 -44.54
CA GLN A 2 -19.59 3.91 -43.17
C GLN A 2 -18.07 4.12 -43.24
N ALA A 3 -17.61 5.24 -42.72
CA ALA A 3 -16.18 5.51 -42.60
C ALA A 3 -15.55 4.46 -41.66
N THR A 4 -14.69 3.63 -42.22
CA THR A 4 -13.95 2.63 -41.45
C THR A 4 -13.05 3.36 -40.47
N ASP A 5 -13.31 3.20 -39.18
CA ASP A 5 -12.48 3.79 -38.13
C ASP A 5 -11.07 3.21 -38.19
N ARG A 6 -10.14 3.97 -38.79
CA ARG A 6 -8.73 3.59 -38.93
C ARG A 6 -7.97 3.44 -37.61
N ARG A 7 -8.62 3.70 -36.48
CA ARG A 7 -8.03 3.56 -35.15
C ARG A 7 -8.27 2.19 -34.53
N ARG A 8 -9.10 1.36 -35.11
CA ARG A 8 -9.30 -0.02 -34.67
C ARG A 8 -8.39 -0.94 -35.48
N PHE A 9 -7.34 -1.42 -34.86
CA PHE A 9 -6.62 -2.55 -35.38
C PHE A 9 -7.50 -3.79 -35.17
N THR A 10 -8.19 -4.19 -36.24
CA THR A 10 -8.84 -5.50 -36.26
C THR A 10 -7.76 -6.57 -36.42
N ALA A 11 -7.70 -7.50 -35.49
CA ALA A 11 -6.83 -8.65 -35.65
C ALA A 11 -7.21 -9.44 -36.90
N PRO A 12 -6.26 -10.13 -37.57
CA PRO A 12 -6.56 -10.97 -38.74
C PRO A 12 -7.68 -11.96 -38.43
N GLU A 13 -8.53 -12.23 -39.42
CA GLU A 13 -9.57 -13.26 -39.33
C GLU A 13 -8.92 -14.60 -38.92
N GLY A 14 -9.43 -15.19 -37.82
CA GLY A 14 -8.86 -16.44 -37.27
C GLY A 14 -7.76 -16.24 -36.20
N SER A 15 -7.40 -14.99 -35.83
CA SER A 15 -6.53 -14.78 -34.69
C SER A 15 -7.23 -15.20 -33.39
N GLN A 16 -6.70 -16.19 -32.73
CA GLN A 16 -7.14 -16.55 -31.39
C GLN A 16 -6.39 -15.72 -30.35
N PRO A 17 -7.08 -15.16 -29.33
CA PRO A 17 -6.39 -14.50 -28.24
C PRO A 17 -5.46 -15.52 -27.55
N LEU A 18 -4.24 -15.11 -27.23
CA LEU A 18 -3.32 -15.91 -26.45
C LEU A 18 -4.00 -16.29 -25.12
N ASN A 19 -4.40 -17.53 -25.03
CA ASN A 19 -4.99 -18.07 -23.83
C ASN A 19 -3.82 -18.43 -22.90
N TYR A 20 -3.43 -17.52 -22.03
CA TYR A 20 -2.54 -17.83 -20.92
C TYR A 20 -3.31 -18.69 -19.91
N ARG A 21 -3.60 -19.91 -20.33
CA ARG A 21 -4.05 -20.92 -19.41
C ARG A 21 -2.89 -21.10 -18.44
N SER A 22 -3.05 -20.69 -17.20
CA SER A 22 -2.16 -21.11 -16.12
C SER A 22 -2.01 -22.62 -16.30
N ILE A 23 -0.79 -23.06 -16.58
CA ILE A 23 -0.46 -24.48 -16.64
C ILE A 23 -1.07 -25.05 -15.35
N PRO A 24 -2.06 -25.94 -15.41
CA PRO A 24 -2.54 -26.55 -14.19
C PRO A 24 -1.30 -27.19 -13.58
N SER A 25 -0.83 -26.64 -12.47
CA SER A 25 0.18 -27.31 -11.66
C SER A 25 -0.40 -28.69 -11.44
N THR A 26 0.25 -29.69 -12.04
CA THR A 26 -0.12 -31.09 -11.92
C THR A 26 -0.20 -31.33 -10.42
N SER A 27 -1.42 -31.33 -9.89
CA SER A 27 -1.69 -31.70 -8.53
C SER A 27 -1.37 -33.19 -8.46
N SER A 28 -0.10 -33.47 -8.21
CA SER A 28 0.28 -34.74 -7.64
C SER A 28 -0.57 -34.85 -6.38
N SER A 29 -1.57 -35.71 -6.44
CA SER A 29 -2.31 -36.23 -5.29
C SER A 29 -1.29 -36.87 -4.35
N SER A 30 -0.66 -36.05 -3.52
CA SER A 30 0.16 -36.49 -2.40
C SER A 30 -0.63 -36.24 -1.13
N ASN A 31 -1.06 -37.34 -0.57
CA ASN A 31 -1.42 -37.61 0.81
C ASN A 31 -1.41 -36.39 1.74
N SER A 32 -2.60 -36.12 2.27
CA SER A 32 -2.85 -35.28 3.43
C SER A 32 -1.96 -35.67 4.61
N SER A 33 -0.77 -35.11 4.66
CA SER A 33 -0.09 -34.90 5.91
C SER A 33 -0.51 -33.50 6.40
N THR A 34 -1.19 -33.46 7.51
CA THR A 34 -1.57 -32.29 8.30
C THR A 34 -0.37 -31.35 8.52
N SER A 35 -0.09 -30.49 7.55
CA SER A 35 0.82 -29.39 7.76
C SER A 35 0.01 -28.24 8.35
N THR A 36 0.34 -27.87 9.57
CA THR A 36 -0.27 -26.85 10.42
C THR A 36 -0.12 -25.41 9.90
N SER A 37 0.42 -25.20 8.70
CA SER A 37 0.46 -23.89 8.04
C SER A 37 -0.16 -24.01 6.65
N GLY A 38 -1.46 -23.67 6.57
CA GLY A 38 -2.19 -23.66 5.29
C GLY A 38 -1.86 -22.50 4.35
N ARG A 39 -0.76 -21.77 4.58
CA ARG A 39 -0.31 -20.66 3.72
C ARG A 39 0.61 -21.19 2.61
N GLU A 40 0.42 -20.69 1.38
CA GLU A 40 1.28 -21.00 0.22
C GLU A 40 2.77 -20.69 0.49
N ASP A 41 3.03 -19.62 1.23
CA ASP A 41 4.39 -19.13 1.55
C ASP A 41 5.00 -19.83 2.78
N LYS A 42 4.32 -20.76 3.41
CA LYS A 42 4.74 -21.45 4.65
C LYS A 42 5.02 -20.50 5.85
N ARG A 43 4.54 -19.25 5.79
CA ARG A 43 4.64 -18.30 6.91
C ARG A 43 3.67 -18.67 8.03
N SER A 44 4.02 -18.28 9.26
CA SER A 44 3.06 -18.36 10.37
C SER A 44 1.94 -17.31 10.17
N PRO A 45 0.75 -17.49 10.76
CA PRO A 45 -0.35 -16.52 10.66
C PRO A 45 0.04 -15.12 11.12
N ASP A 46 0.89 -15.03 12.14
CA ASP A 46 1.33 -13.77 12.77
C ASP A 46 2.53 -13.11 12.07
N GLN A 47 3.02 -13.69 10.98
CA GLN A 47 4.22 -13.22 10.29
C GLN A 47 3.87 -12.42 9.04
N VAL A 48 4.44 -11.21 8.92
CA VAL A 48 4.36 -10.33 7.75
C VAL A 48 5.45 -10.70 6.73
N ARG A 49 5.23 -10.39 5.45
CA ARG A 49 6.25 -10.54 4.40
C ARG A 49 7.49 -9.71 4.71
N PRO A 50 8.68 -10.17 4.31
CA PRO A 50 9.87 -9.35 4.40
C PRO A 50 9.68 -8.10 3.52
N ILE A 51 10.02 -6.95 4.09
CA ILE A 51 9.86 -5.64 3.42
C ILE A 51 11.25 -5.13 3.05
N PHE A 52 11.40 -4.74 1.79
CA PHE A 52 12.51 -3.93 1.32
C PHE A 52 12.02 -2.49 1.17
N LEU A 53 12.72 -1.54 1.79
CA LEU A 53 12.36 -0.12 1.80
C LEU A 53 13.59 0.71 1.48
N GLN A 54 13.49 1.52 0.43
CA GLN A 54 14.56 2.41 -0.01
C GLN A 54 14.02 3.83 -0.17
N PRO A 55 14.39 4.76 0.70
CA PRO A 55 14.14 6.19 0.51
C PRO A 55 15.13 6.77 -0.51
N GLY A 56 14.83 7.96 -1.06
CA GLY A 56 15.73 8.71 -1.96
C GLY A 56 15.84 8.16 -3.38
N LEU A 57 14.84 7.43 -3.88
CA LEU A 57 14.93 6.85 -5.22
C LEU A 57 14.68 7.87 -6.34
N VAL A 58 13.77 8.83 -6.13
CA VAL A 58 13.40 9.86 -7.13
C VAL A 58 14.08 11.16 -6.78
N THR A 59 15.14 11.49 -7.49
CA THR A 59 15.99 12.67 -7.23
C THR A 59 15.27 14.01 -7.45
N GLU A 60 14.27 14.04 -8.34
CA GLU A 60 13.50 15.25 -8.66
C GLU A 60 12.38 15.54 -7.64
N ALA A 61 12.08 14.62 -6.75
CA ALA A 61 11.08 14.79 -5.71
C ALA A 61 11.71 15.41 -4.45
N ALA A 62 10.90 16.12 -3.66
CA ALA A 62 11.36 16.62 -2.35
C ALA A 62 11.66 15.47 -1.39
N GLY A 63 10.91 14.36 -1.51
CA GLY A 63 11.17 13.10 -0.84
C GLY A 63 10.52 11.96 -1.60
N SER A 64 11.08 10.78 -1.51
CA SER A 64 10.59 9.60 -2.22
C SER A 64 10.88 8.33 -1.46
N ALA A 65 10.08 7.30 -1.68
CA ALA A 65 10.31 5.98 -1.11
C ALA A 65 9.86 4.88 -2.07
N TYR A 66 10.69 3.89 -2.24
CA TYR A 66 10.34 2.63 -2.88
C TYR A 66 10.13 1.58 -1.82
N ILE A 67 9.08 0.80 -1.95
CA ILE A 67 8.79 -0.33 -1.07
C ILE A 67 8.46 -1.57 -1.90
N GLU A 68 8.95 -2.70 -1.43
CA GLU A 68 8.67 -4.00 -1.98
C GLU A 68 8.36 -5.00 -0.87
N ALA A 69 7.27 -5.74 -1.01
CA ALA A 69 6.89 -6.83 -0.13
C ALA A 69 6.26 -7.96 -0.95
N GLY A 70 7.06 -8.98 -1.23
CA GLY A 70 6.66 -10.08 -2.11
C GLY A 70 6.30 -9.60 -3.51
N LYS A 71 5.01 -9.71 -3.88
CA LYS A 71 4.51 -9.28 -5.18
C LYS A 71 3.98 -7.84 -5.19
N THR A 72 3.98 -7.14 -4.07
CA THR A 72 3.58 -5.73 -4.02
C THR A 72 4.80 -4.84 -4.15
N LYS A 73 4.81 -3.98 -5.19
CA LYS A 73 5.89 -3.01 -5.46
C LYS A 73 5.29 -1.67 -5.78
N LEU A 74 5.74 -0.64 -5.09
CA LEU A 74 5.26 0.71 -5.34
C LEU A 74 6.33 1.78 -5.06
N ILE A 75 6.14 2.93 -5.69
CA ILE A 75 6.96 4.12 -5.53
C ILE A 75 6.06 5.25 -5.03
N CYS A 76 6.49 5.92 -3.99
CA CYS A 76 5.91 7.16 -3.50
C CYS A 76 6.85 8.32 -3.78
N ALA A 77 6.30 9.43 -4.26
CA ALA A 77 7.04 10.67 -4.47
C ALA A 77 6.25 11.84 -3.87
N VAL A 78 6.93 12.68 -3.10
CA VAL A 78 6.37 13.85 -2.43
C VAL A 78 6.94 15.10 -3.07
N TYR A 79 6.07 16.02 -3.46
CA TYR A 79 6.44 17.32 -3.97
C TYR A 79 5.87 18.41 -3.07
N GLY A 80 6.73 19.22 -2.52
CA GLY A 80 6.33 20.33 -1.66
C GLY A 80 7.13 20.41 -0.36
N PRO A 81 6.76 21.36 0.52
CA PRO A 81 5.60 22.25 0.46
C PRO A 81 5.68 23.31 -0.65
N LYS A 82 4.62 23.43 -1.46
CA LYS A 82 4.48 24.42 -2.52
C LYS A 82 3.48 25.50 -2.11
N PRO A 83 3.69 26.78 -2.47
CA PRO A 83 2.69 27.81 -2.22
C PRO A 83 1.41 27.53 -3.03
N THR A 84 0.26 27.68 -2.39
CA THR A 84 -1.04 27.57 -3.07
C THR A 84 -1.26 28.78 -3.98
N ALA A 85 -2.01 28.63 -5.07
CA ALA A 85 -2.28 29.71 -6.02
C ALA A 85 -2.85 30.95 -5.33
N LEU A 86 -2.47 32.14 -5.82
CA LEU A 86 -2.90 33.44 -5.26
C LEU A 86 -4.42 33.63 -5.23
N SER A 87 -5.13 33.00 -6.17
CA SER A 87 -6.59 33.06 -6.26
C SER A 87 -7.31 32.23 -5.20
N THR A 88 -6.59 31.38 -4.47
CA THR A 88 -7.21 30.51 -3.46
C THR A 88 -7.34 31.27 -2.13
N ALA A 89 -8.50 31.15 -1.48
CA ALA A 89 -8.73 31.71 -0.15
C ALA A 89 -7.66 31.25 0.85
N PHE A 90 -7.36 32.13 1.81
CA PHE A 90 -6.38 31.80 2.86
C PHE A 90 -6.84 30.60 3.67
N ASN A 91 -5.98 29.59 3.76
CA ASN A 91 -6.17 28.45 4.65
C ASN A 91 -5.02 28.44 5.67
N PRO A 92 -5.31 28.40 6.98
CA PRO A 92 -4.28 28.34 8.02
C PRO A 92 -3.53 27.00 8.06
N LYS A 93 -4.07 25.96 7.43
CA LYS A 93 -3.46 24.63 7.36
C LYS A 93 -3.03 24.30 5.94
N ALA A 94 -1.95 23.55 5.81
CA ALA A 94 -1.53 23.00 4.53
C ALA A 94 -2.59 22.06 3.94
N LYS A 95 -2.65 21.99 2.61
CA LYS A 95 -3.48 21.04 1.89
C LYS A 95 -2.64 19.84 1.47
N LEU A 96 -3.04 18.65 1.89
CA LEU A 96 -2.50 17.39 1.40
C LEU A 96 -3.31 16.92 0.19
N ASN A 97 -2.69 16.74 -0.94
CA ASN A 97 -3.25 16.06 -2.10
C ASN A 97 -2.59 14.70 -2.25
N VAL A 98 -3.39 13.67 -2.45
CA VAL A 98 -2.91 12.31 -2.70
C VAL A 98 -3.43 11.85 -4.04
N GLU A 99 -2.54 11.45 -4.93
CA GLU A 99 -2.87 10.86 -6.21
C GLU A 99 -2.24 9.48 -6.33
N VAL A 100 -3.06 8.49 -6.65
CA VAL A 100 -2.61 7.10 -6.84
C VAL A 100 -2.81 6.71 -8.29
N LYS A 101 -1.80 6.07 -8.85
CA LYS A 101 -1.84 5.51 -10.20
C LYS A 101 -1.40 4.05 -10.19
N PHE A 102 -2.17 3.21 -10.83
CA PHE A 102 -1.77 1.86 -11.13
C PHE A 102 -1.07 1.81 -12.49
N SER A 103 0.07 1.17 -12.56
CA SER A 103 0.72 0.88 -13.84
C SER A 103 -0.17 -0.06 -14.67
N PRO A 104 -0.21 0.07 -16.00
CA PRO A 104 -1.04 -0.81 -16.85
C PRO A 104 -0.75 -2.29 -16.69
N PHE A 105 0.45 -2.64 -16.24
CA PHE A 105 0.93 -4.00 -15.99
C PHE A 105 0.92 -4.42 -14.53
N SER A 106 0.37 -3.59 -13.63
CA SER A 106 0.44 -3.81 -12.16
C SER A 106 -0.35 -5.03 -11.69
N SER A 107 -1.33 -5.48 -12.43
CA SER A 107 -2.16 -6.64 -12.07
C SER A 107 -2.22 -7.65 -13.22
N GLY A 108 -2.63 -8.90 -12.92
CA GLY A 108 -2.76 -9.96 -13.92
C GLY A 108 -3.73 -9.65 -15.07
N VAL A 109 -4.62 -8.67 -14.87
CA VAL A 109 -5.47 -8.11 -15.93
C VAL A 109 -4.99 -6.71 -16.23
N ARG A 110 -4.68 -6.43 -17.51
CA ARG A 110 -4.20 -5.11 -17.93
C ARG A 110 -5.25 -4.03 -17.62
N ARG A 111 -4.86 -3.02 -16.88
CA ARG A 111 -5.68 -1.83 -16.62
C ARG A 111 -5.60 -0.88 -17.81
N PHE A 112 -6.72 -0.76 -18.55
CA PHE A 112 -6.70 -0.08 -19.85
C PHE A 112 -7.04 1.42 -19.79
N VAL A 113 -7.72 1.92 -18.77
CA VAL A 113 -8.20 3.31 -18.74
C VAL A 113 -7.57 4.10 -17.61
N PRO A 114 -6.44 4.79 -17.84
CA PRO A 114 -5.88 5.71 -16.87
C PRO A 114 -6.87 6.86 -16.61
N GLY A 115 -7.09 7.19 -15.33
CA GLY A 115 -7.93 8.32 -14.91
C GLY A 115 -9.41 8.02 -14.66
N LYS A 116 -9.90 6.84 -14.98
CA LYS A 116 -11.26 6.39 -14.63
C LYS A 116 -11.27 5.23 -13.63
N ASP A 117 -10.14 5.02 -12.98
CA ASP A 117 -9.96 3.91 -12.06
C ASP A 117 -10.55 4.29 -10.69
N THR A 118 -11.71 3.75 -10.36
CA THR A 118 -12.38 3.97 -9.07
C THR A 118 -11.58 3.40 -7.91
N GLU A 119 -10.83 2.32 -8.12
CA GLU A 119 -9.96 1.73 -7.11
C GLU A 119 -8.82 2.67 -6.73
N ALA A 120 -8.19 3.32 -7.70
CA ALA A 120 -7.13 4.29 -7.45
C ALA A 120 -7.64 5.48 -6.62
N SER A 121 -8.83 5.99 -6.94
CA SER A 121 -9.46 7.08 -6.20
C SER A 121 -9.80 6.68 -4.76
N THR A 122 -10.33 5.46 -4.56
CA THR A 122 -10.64 4.93 -3.23
C THR A 122 -9.39 4.74 -2.39
N LEU A 123 -8.32 4.24 -3.00
CA LEU A 123 -7.03 4.07 -2.35
C LEU A 123 -6.42 5.42 -1.97
N ALA A 124 -6.48 6.41 -2.86
CA ALA A 124 -6.02 7.78 -2.57
C ALA A 124 -6.78 8.39 -1.38
N ALA A 125 -8.09 8.23 -1.31
CA ALA A 125 -8.90 8.71 -0.19
C ALA A 125 -8.52 8.01 1.14
N THR A 126 -8.29 6.70 1.10
CA THR A 126 -7.88 5.93 2.28
C THR A 126 -6.48 6.35 2.75
N LEU A 127 -5.53 6.54 1.85
CA LEU A 127 -4.20 7.05 2.17
C LEU A 127 -4.26 8.46 2.76
N HIS A 128 -5.05 9.34 2.16
CA HIS A 128 -5.24 10.69 2.67
C HIS A 128 -5.74 10.68 4.12
N GLN A 129 -6.76 9.85 4.42
CA GLN A 129 -7.30 9.71 5.77
C GLN A 129 -6.28 9.10 6.74
N SER A 130 -5.45 8.18 6.30
CA SER A 130 -4.43 7.51 7.12
C SER A 130 -3.26 8.44 7.48
N LEU A 131 -2.85 9.32 6.56
CA LEU A 131 -1.69 10.19 6.71
C LEU A 131 -2.03 11.54 7.35
N LEU A 132 -3.26 12.04 7.15
CA LEU A 132 -3.66 13.35 7.64
C LEU A 132 -3.39 13.57 9.14
N PRO A 133 -3.70 12.60 10.05
CA PRO A 133 -3.43 12.78 11.48
C PRO A 133 -1.94 12.76 11.84
N SER A 134 -1.07 12.24 10.97
CA SER A 134 0.36 12.15 11.24
C SER A 134 1.14 13.43 10.90
N ILE A 135 0.59 14.31 10.05
CA ILE A 135 1.27 15.50 9.53
C ILE A 135 0.90 16.73 10.35
N ILE A 136 1.90 17.55 10.69
CA ILE A 136 1.69 18.84 11.37
C ILE A 136 1.41 19.92 10.32
N LEU A 137 0.14 19.98 9.87
CA LEU A 137 -0.28 20.89 8.80
C LEU A 137 -0.34 22.36 9.23
N GLU A 138 -0.39 22.63 10.52
CA GLU A 138 -0.52 24.00 11.07
C GLU A 138 0.76 24.84 10.89
N ASN A 139 1.90 24.17 10.79
CA ASN A 139 3.18 24.85 10.59
C ASN A 139 3.43 25.29 9.14
N LEU A 140 2.57 24.90 8.21
CA LEU A 140 2.70 25.18 6.79
C LEU A 140 1.45 25.88 6.23
N PRO A 141 1.16 27.14 6.71
CA PRO A 141 -0.02 27.86 6.24
C PRO A 141 0.09 28.18 4.74
N LYS A 142 -1.04 28.18 4.05
CA LYS A 142 -1.15 28.52 2.62
C LYS A 142 -0.21 27.69 1.71
N SER A 143 0.14 26.49 2.10
CA SER A 143 0.95 25.56 1.32
C SER A 143 0.18 24.32 0.91
N GLN A 144 0.70 23.63 -0.09
CA GLN A 144 0.18 22.41 -0.62
C GLN A 144 1.29 21.37 -0.70
N ILE A 145 0.96 20.15 -0.28
CA ILE A 145 1.83 18.98 -0.36
C ILE A 145 1.17 18.03 -1.35
N ASP A 146 1.88 17.65 -2.39
CA ASP A 146 1.40 16.70 -3.40
C ASP A 146 2.12 15.36 -3.22
N LEU A 147 1.37 14.31 -2.92
CA LEU A 147 1.84 12.94 -2.79
C LEU A 147 1.37 12.13 -3.98
N PHE A 148 2.32 11.58 -4.73
CA PHE A 148 2.06 10.69 -5.85
C PHE A 148 2.49 9.27 -5.50
N VAL A 149 1.58 8.32 -5.63
CA VAL A 149 1.84 6.91 -5.40
C VAL A 149 1.64 6.16 -6.72
N THR A 150 2.69 5.50 -7.19
CA THR A 150 2.63 4.67 -8.39
C THR A 150 2.80 3.21 -8.00
N ILE A 151 1.78 2.40 -8.25
CA ILE A 151 1.78 0.96 -7.98
C ILE A 151 2.30 0.25 -9.22
N LEU A 152 3.46 -0.39 -9.11
CA LEU A 152 4.12 -1.11 -10.18
C LEU A 152 3.61 -2.55 -10.28
N GLU A 153 3.47 -3.21 -9.13
CA GLU A 153 2.95 -4.58 -9.04
C GLU A 153 2.02 -4.66 -7.81
N SER A 154 0.86 -5.27 -7.98
CA SER A 154 -0.19 -5.36 -6.96
C SER A 154 -0.53 -6.82 -6.67
N ASP A 155 -0.45 -7.22 -5.41
CA ASP A 155 -0.91 -8.52 -4.91
C ASP A 155 -2.30 -8.46 -4.27
N GLY A 156 -2.92 -7.30 -4.26
CA GLY A 156 -4.27 -7.07 -3.74
C GLY A 156 -4.43 -5.72 -3.09
N TRP A 157 -5.67 -5.24 -3.03
CA TRP A 157 -5.99 -3.89 -2.60
C TRP A 157 -5.51 -3.57 -1.17
N ASP A 158 -5.72 -4.51 -0.23
CA ASP A 158 -5.39 -4.28 1.19
C ASP A 158 -3.86 -4.27 1.41
N GLY A 159 -3.13 -5.14 0.70
CA GLY A 159 -1.67 -5.12 0.67
C GLY A 159 -1.12 -3.81 0.11
N ASP A 160 -1.72 -3.33 -0.99
CA ASP A 160 -1.34 -2.06 -1.62
C ASP A 160 -1.55 -0.87 -0.68
N VAL A 161 -2.69 -0.81 0.03
CA VAL A 161 -2.98 0.26 1.02
C VAL A 161 -1.96 0.26 2.15
N SER A 162 -1.65 -0.90 2.73
CA SER A 162 -0.73 -1.01 3.86
C SER A 162 0.69 -0.60 3.47
N MET A 163 1.19 -1.09 2.34
CA MET A 163 2.52 -0.74 1.84
C MET A 163 2.60 0.71 1.39
N ALA A 164 1.56 1.23 0.72
CA ALA A 164 1.50 2.63 0.29
C ALA A 164 1.48 3.60 1.49
N THR A 165 0.78 3.27 2.58
CA THR A 165 0.77 4.09 3.80
C THR A 165 2.17 4.16 4.40
N THR A 166 2.86 3.04 4.51
CA THR A 166 4.23 2.99 5.05
C THR A 166 5.22 3.76 4.18
N ALA A 167 5.21 3.51 2.87
CA ALA A 167 6.11 4.21 1.93
C ALA A 167 5.82 5.71 1.86
N ALA A 168 4.55 6.12 1.86
CA ALA A 168 4.17 7.53 1.86
C ALA A 168 4.63 8.25 3.13
N SER A 169 4.53 7.59 4.30
CA SER A 169 5.02 8.14 5.56
C SER A 169 6.55 8.35 5.54
N VAL A 170 7.29 7.38 5.00
CA VAL A 170 8.75 7.49 4.83
C VAL A 170 9.13 8.59 3.83
N ALA A 171 8.43 8.70 2.69
CA ALA A 171 8.65 9.75 1.71
C ALA A 171 8.36 11.16 2.27
N LEU A 172 7.32 11.31 3.11
CA LEU A 172 7.03 12.56 3.80
C LEU A 172 8.12 12.94 4.81
N ALA A 173 8.65 11.96 5.54
CA ALA A 173 9.76 12.19 6.47
C ALA A 173 11.04 12.61 5.74
N GLU A 174 11.36 11.96 4.62
CA GLU A 174 12.49 12.31 3.78
C GLU A 174 12.37 13.71 3.17
N ALA A 175 11.15 14.12 2.76
CA ALA A 175 10.87 15.46 2.29
C ALA A 175 11.06 16.56 3.36
N GLY A 176 11.41 16.20 4.61
CA GLY A 176 11.57 17.13 5.72
C GLY A 176 10.25 17.71 6.24
N ILE A 177 9.11 17.12 5.89
CA ILE A 177 7.81 17.54 6.38
C ILE A 177 7.66 17.10 7.84
N GLN A 178 7.24 18.02 8.70
CA GLN A 178 7.08 17.74 10.12
C GLN A 178 5.93 16.77 10.37
N LEU A 179 6.25 15.66 11.02
CA LEU A 179 5.32 14.60 11.39
C LEU A 179 5.29 14.42 12.91
N TYR A 180 4.13 14.03 13.45
CA TYR A 180 4.04 13.56 14.83
C TYR A 180 4.72 12.19 15.02
N GLY A 181 4.75 11.39 13.98
CA GLY A 181 5.41 10.09 13.95
C GLY A 181 5.22 9.41 12.60
N LEU A 182 6.03 8.38 12.35
CA LEU A 182 5.87 7.56 11.15
C LEU A 182 4.60 6.72 11.24
N THR A 183 3.81 6.73 10.19
CA THR A 183 2.61 5.93 10.06
C THR A 183 2.96 4.62 9.35
N ILE A 184 2.66 3.51 9.99
CA ILE A 184 2.86 2.16 9.45
C ILE A 184 1.50 1.57 9.09
N GLY A 185 1.37 1.14 7.86
CA GLY A 185 0.19 0.42 7.38
C GLY A 185 0.37 -1.09 7.58
N LEU A 186 -0.69 -1.74 8.01
CA LEU A 186 -0.79 -3.19 8.12
C LEU A 186 -2.14 -3.66 7.59
N CYS A 187 -2.17 -4.88 7.09
CA CYS A 187 -3.42 -5.54 6.76
C CYS A 187 -3.52 -6.89 7.48
N ALA A 188 -4.74 -7.26 7.84
CA ALA A 188 -5.06 -8.54 8.45
C ALA A 188 -6.37 -9.08 7.86
N ALA A 189 -6.55 -10.38 7.92
CA ALA A 189 -7.76 -11.02 7.46
C ALA A 189 -8.21 -12.11 8.43
N SER A 190 -9.52 -12.34 8.47
CA SER A 190 -10.08 -13.50 9.15
C SER A 190 -10.34 -14.59 8.12
N HIS A 191 -9.55 -15.64 8.18
CA HIS A 191 -9.63 -16.76 7.25
C HIS A 191 -10.28 -17.97 7.93
N PRO A 192 -11.21 -18.68 7.28
CA PRO A 192 -11.97 -19.79 7.90
C PRO A 192 -11.09 -20.98 8.29
N ALA A 193 -9.93 -21.16 7.68
CA ALA A 193 -8.99 -22.23 8.04
C ALA A 193 -8.20 -21.96 9.32
N PHE A 194 -8.25 -20.75 9.87
CA PHE A 194 -7.56 -20.37 11.09
C PHE A 194 -8.57 -20.00 12.17
N PRO A 195 -8.30 -20.32 13.45
CA PRO A 195 -9.18 -19.95 14.54
C PRO A 195 -9.36 -18.44 14.62
N SER A 196 -10.54 -17.98 15.03
CA SER A 196 -10.88 -16.56 15.17
C SER A 196 -9.94 -15.78 16.12
N THR A 197 -9.20 -16.49 16.97
CA THR A 197 -8.18 -15.96 17.88
C THR A 197 -6.81 -15.70 17.20
N SER A 198 -6.61 -16.20 15.98
CA SER A 198 -5.35 -16.03 15.24
C SER A 198 -5.63 -15.39 13.88
N PRO A 199 -5.66 -14.05 13.82
CA PRO A 199 -5.84 -13.33 12.55
C PRO A 199 -4.66 -13.60 11.63
N LEU A 200 -4.95 -13.66 10.33
CA LEU A 200 -3.93 -13.80 9.31
C LEU A 200 -3.37 -12.42 8.98
N LEU A 201 -2.13 -12.16 9.38
CA LEU A 201 -1.45 -10.91 9.03
C LEU A 201 -0.89 -10.97 7.61
N ASP A 202 -0.99 -9.86 6.90
CA ASP A 202 -0.50 -9.65 5.54
C ASP A 202 -0.93 -10.78 4.58
N PRO A 203 -2.25 -10.93 4.32
CA PRO A 203 -2.79 -11.95 3.45
C PRO A 203 -2.36 -11.72 2.00
N THR A 204 -2.07 -12.81 1.29
CA THR A 204 -1.90 -12.79 -0.17
C THR A 204 -3.25 -12.63 -0.86
N ARG A 205 -3.23 -12.30 -2.16
CA ARG A 205 -4.47 -12.17 -2.94
C ARG A 205 -5.35 -13.41 -2.90
N THR A 206 -4.75 -14.61 -2.89
CA THR A 206 -5.47 -15.87 -2.83
C THR A 206 -6.09 -16.11 -1.47
N GLU A 207 -5.36 -15.83 -0.40
CA GLU A 207 -5.83 -15.89 0.98
C GLU A 207 -6.92 -14.87 1.24
N ALA A 208 -6.74 -13.66 0.68
CA ALA A 208 -7.71 -12.59 0.70
C ALA A 208 -9.05 -13.03 0.11
N ALA A 209 -9.06 -13.62 -1.07
CA ALA A 209 -10.28 -14.08 -1.74
C ALA A 209 -11.05 -15.16 -0.95
N ALA A 210 -10.37 -15.92 -0.11
CA ALA A 210 -10.96 -16.96 0.75
C ALA A 210 -11.38 -16.46 2.14
N SER A 211 -11.01 -15.23 2.50
CA SER A 211 -11.27 -14.65 3.83
C SER A 211 -12.67 -14.06 3.94
N SER A 212 -13.25 -14.13 5.14
CA SER A 212 -14.60 -13.61 5.43
C SER A 212 -14.61 -12.12 5.79
N SER A 213 -13.51 -11.63 6.34
CA SER A 213 -13.37 -10.22 6.70
C SER A 213 -11.92 -9.74 6.56
N PHE A 214 -11.78 -8.44 6.24
CA PHE A 214 -10.52 -7.76 6.03
C PHE A 214 -10.38 -6.55 6.93
N PHE A 215 -9.16 -6.32 7.35
CA PHE A 215 -8.75 -5.17 8.13
C PHE A 215 -7.59 -4.48 7.43
N SER A 216 -7.72 -3.20 7.17
CA SER A 216 -6.61 -2.32 6.82
C SER A 216 -6.45 -1.32 7.95
N ILE A 217 -5.29 -1.31 8.56
CA ILE A 217 -5.00 -0.54 9.77
C ILE A 217 -3.79 0.33 9.50
N ALA A 218 -3.89 1.60 9.84
CA ALA A 218 -2.76 2.51 9.85
C ALA A 218 -2.48 2.93 11.29
N LEU A 219 -1.25 2.79 11.73
CA LEU A 219 -0.81 2.95 13.11
C LEU A 219 0.38 3.91 13.19
N MET A 220 0.46 4.69 14.25
CA MET A 220 1.67 5.40 14.66
C MET A 220 2.27 4.69 15.88
N PRO A 221 3.25 3.77 15.69
CA PRO A 221 3.78 2.95 16.78
C PRO A 221 4.48 3.76 17.86
N ALA A 222 5.08 4.90 17.49
CA ALA A 222 5.75 5.79 18.44
C ALA A 222 4.79 6.40 19.47
N LEU A 223 3.53 6.66 19.07
CA LEU A 223 2.48 7.22 19.93
C LEU A 223 1.51 6.14 20.43
N GLY A 224 1.62 4.91 19.94
CA GLY A 224 0.67 3.84 20.26
C GLY A 224 -0.77 4.12 19.78
N SER A 225 -0.93 4.96 18.76
CA SER A 225 -2.24 5.41 18.26
C SER A 225 -2.58 4.82 16.90
N VAL A 226 -3.87 4.62 16.67
CA VAL A 226 -4.44 4.20 15.39
C VAL A 226 -4.86 5.46 14.62
N THR A 227 -4.37 5.64 13.40
CA THR A 227 -4.74 6.78 12.54
C THR A 227 -5.95 6.47 11.69
N ASN A 228 -6.03 5.24 11.17
CA ASN A 228 -7.14 4.79 10.37
C ASN A 228 -7.38 3.29 10.59
N LEU A 229 -8.65 2.91 10.64
CA LEU A 229 -9.09 1.52 10.70
C LEU A 229 -10.22 1.33 9.70
N ARG A 230 -10.01 0.48 8.72
CA ARG A 230 -11.03 0.06 7.78
C ARG A 230 -11.31 -1.42 7.95
N LEU A 231 -12.56 -1.75 8.18
CA LEU A 231 -13.08 -3.10 8.27
C LEU A 231 -14.00 -3.36 7.08
N THR A 232 -13.82 -4.48 6.41
CA THR A 232 -14.72 -5.00 5.38
C THR A 232 -15.14 -6.42 5.75
N GLY A 233 -16.43 -6.70 5.80
CA GLY A 233 -16.98 -7.99 6.23
C GLY A 233 -17.51 -7.97 7.67
N THR A 234 -17.63 -9.13 8.28
CA THR A 234 -18.19 -9.31 9.64
C THR A 234 -17.18 -9.98 10.55
N ILE A 235 -17.05 -9.47 11.77
CA ILE A 235 -16.16 -10.03 12.80
C ILE A 235 -16.78 -9.89 14.19
N ASN A 236 -16.35 -10.76 15.11
CA ASN A 236 -16.67 -10.62 16.53
C ASN A 236 -15.80 -9.52 17.18
N PRO A 237 -16.36 -8.70 18.10
CA PRO A 237 -15.62 -7.63 18.76
C PRO A 237 -14.35 -8.14 19.49
N THR A 238 -14.44 -9.26 20.18
CA THR A 238 -13.30 -9.88 20.88
C THR A 238 -12.16 -10.26 19.95
N ALA A 239 -12.45 -10.70 18.74
CA ALA A 239 -11.45 -11.01 17.74
C ALA A 239 -10.78 -9.73 17.18
N LEU A 240 -11.54 -8.62 17.11
CA LEU A 240 -11.00 -7.32 16.70
C LEU A 240 -9.92 -6.82 17.66
N ASP A 241 -10.15 -6.94 18.98
CA ASP A 241 -9.17 -6.54 20.00
C ASP A 241 -7.86 -7.31 19.84
N VAL A 242 -7.94 -8.62 19.63
CA VAL A 242 -6.75 -9.46 19.37
C VAL A 242 -6.00 -9.05 18.10
N VAL A 243 -6.74 -8.71 17.02
CA VAL A 243 -6.13 -8.20 15.77
C VAL A 243 -5.38 -6.90 16.03
N LEU A 244 -6.01 -5.96 16.76
CA LEU A 244 -5.41 -4.65 17.05
C LEU A 244 -4.12 -4.79 17.87
N GLU A 245 -4.12 -5.62 18.92
CA GLU A 245 -2.95 -5.86 19.76
C GLU A 245 -1.79 -6.45 18.96
N LYS A 246 -2.05 -7.48 18.15
CA LYS A 246 -1.04 -8.08 17.27
C LYS A 246 -0.51 -7.10 16.22
N CYS A 247 -1.38 -6.31 15.61
CA CYS A 247 -0.96 -5.28 14.65
C CYS A 247 -0.08 -4.22 15.31
N LEU A 248 -0.39 -3.81 16.53
CA LEU A 248 0.46 -2.88 17.30
C LEU A 248 1.84 -3.47 17.61
N GLU A 249 1.92 -4.75 17.96
CA GLU A 249 3.18 -5.42 18.21
C GLU A 249 4.05 -5.49 16.94
N VAL A 250 3.49 -5.98 15.85
CA VAL A 250 4.21 -6.11 14.56
C VAL A 250 4.59 -4.75 13.98
N SER A 251 3.74 -3.72 14.15
CA SER A 251 4.02 -2.36 13.67
C SER A 251 5.28 -1.75 14.29
N LYS A 252 5.63 -2.09 15.52
CA LYS A 252 6.88 -1.65 16.19
C LYS A 252 8.11 -2.17 15.46
N GLY A 253 8.06 -3.42 15.01
CA GLY A 253 9.14 -4.02 14.20
C GLY A 253 9.32 -3.30 12.86
N LEU A 254 8.22 -3.07 12.14
CA LEU A 254 8.24 -2.35 10.86
C LEU A 254 8.67 -0.89 11.00
N HIS A 255 8.26 -0.23 12.08
CA HIS A 255 8.72 1.12 12.40
C HIS A 255 10.25 1.15 12.61
N GLY A 256 10.82 0.12 13.26
CA GLY A 256 12.27 -0.04 13.38
C GLY A 256 12.99 -0.09 12.04
N VAL A 257 12.45 -0.87 11.10
CA VAL A 257 12.97 -0.98 9.71
C VAL A 257 12.87 0.36 8.98
N ALA A 258 11.73 1.03 9.04
CA ALA A 258 11.51 2.33 8.39
C ALA A 258 12.47 3.41 8.94
N ARG A 259 12.64 3.46 10.26
CA ARG A 259 13.59 4.35 10.91
C ARG A 259 15.03 4.08 10.47
N GLN A 260 15.43 2.81 10.42
CA GLN A 260 16.78 2.43 10.00
C GLN A 260 17.04 2.82 8.54
N ALA A 261 16.08 2.60 7.65
CA ALA A 261 16.18 3.00 6.24
C ALA A 261 16.37 4.51 6.08
N LEU A 262 15.62 5.33 6.83
CA LEU A 262 15.78 6.79 6.83
C LEU A 262 17.14 7.24 7.35
N LEU A 263 17.64 6.64 8.44
CA LEU A 263 18.96 6.97 8.99
C LEU A 263 20.07 6.62 8.00
N GLN A 264 20.02 5.46 7.38
CA GLN A 264 20.99 5.05 6.36
C GLN A 264 20.98 5.98 5.14
N ASN A 265 19.81 6.47 4.74
CA ASN A 265 19.72 7.44 3.64
C ASN A 265 20.32 8.79 4.04
N ALA A 266 20.02 9.31 5.22
CA ALA A 266 20.58 10.54 5.73
C ALA A 266 22.13 10.49 5.79
N GLU A 267 22.69 9.37 6.29
CA GLU A 267 24.15 9.17 6.30
C GLU A 267 24.78 9.11 4.90
N LYS A 268 24.05 8.60 3.89
CA LYS A 268 24.53 8.61 2.49
C LYS A 268 24.56 10.02 1.94
N VAL A 269 23.50 10.80 2.14
CA VAL A 269 23.40 12.20 1.67
C VAL A 269 24.48 13.07 2.32
N GLU A 270 24.82 12.84 3.59
CA GLU A 270 25.93 13.54 4.25
C GLU A 270 27.31 13.20 3.71
N ARG A 271 27.47 12.01 3.13
CA ARG A 271 28.77 11.53 2.56
C ARG A 271 28.98 11.91 1.10
N GLU A 272 27.92 12.22 0.38
CA GLU A 272 27.94 12.67 -1.01
C GLU A 272 27.64 14.18 -1.06
N PRO A 273 28.66 15.04 -1.00
CA PRO A 273 28.49 16.49 -1.02
C PRO A 273 28.09 17.01 -2.41
#